data_52c9a713e4f8bf5a6d5fb6d64d6f5cdf
#
_entry.id   52c9a713e4f8bf5a6d5fb6d64d6f5cdf
#
_cell.length_a   1.000
_cell.length_b   1.000
_cell.length_c   1.000
_cell.angle_alpha   90.00
_cell.angle_beta   90.00
_cell.angle_gamma   90.00
#
_symmetry.space_group_name_H-M   'P 1'
#
loop_
_entity.id
_entity.type
_entity.pdbx_description
1 polymer ?
#
loop_
_entity_poly.entity_id
_entity_poly.type
_entity_poly.pdbx_seq_one_letter_code
_entity_poly.pdbx_strand_id
1 'polypeptide(L)'
;MSLMRISTGKRGEELAAAYLAEAGYRIVERNYRCIFGEIDIVAEEGETLVFVEVKSRRSEAYGDPQLAVGYEKQKKISRIAMHYLEEKRLRRRPARFDVVAVKLLPAGHRVELIRNAFELTCG
;
A
#
# COMPACT_ATOMS: atom_id res chain seq x y z
N MET A 1 26.30 -14.88 4.39
CA MET A 1 25.78 -14.90 4.19
C MET A 1 24.96 -14.49 3.77
N SER A 2 24.73 -14.09 3.39
CA SER A 2 23.96 -13.68 3.02
C SER A 2 23.19 -14.01 2.61
N LEU A 3 23.14 -14.26 2.66
CA LEU A 3 22.35 -14.74 2.40
C LEU A 3 21.17 -14.37 2.24
N MET A 4 20.79 -13.35 2.64
CA MET A 4 19.53 -12.88 2.58
C MET A 4 19.35 -12.01 1.45
N ARG A 5 18.87 -12.48 0.36
CA ARG A 5 18.39 -11.65 -0.66
C ARG A 5 17.02 -11.21 -0.30
N ILE A 6 16.86 -9.93 0.00
CA ILE A 6 15.57 -9.33 0.19
C ILE A 6 14.90 -9.23 -1.16
N SER A 7 13.70 -9.77 -1.30
CA SER A 7 12.96 -9.72 -2.55
C SER A 7 12.61 -8.27 -2.92
N THR A 8 12.35 -8.04 -4.20
CA THR A 8 11.96 -6.72 -4.68
C THR A 8 10.74 -6.21 -3.93
N GLY A 9 9.73 -7.08 -3.74
CA GLY A 9 8.53 -6.69 -3.02
C GLY A 9 8.80 -6.29 -1.60
N LYS A 10 9.60 -7.09 -0.89
CA LYS A 10 9.89 -6.79 0.52
C LYS A 10 10.70 -5.51 0.65
N ARG A 11 11.68 -5.31 -0.23
CA ARG A 11 12.46 -4.08 -0.19
C ARG A 11 11.58 -2.89 -0.49
N GLY A 12 10.66 -3.01 -1.45
CA GLY A 12 9.74 -1.94 -1.76
C GLY A 12 8.86 -1.58 -0.59
N GLU A 13 8.38 -2.59 0.14
CA GLU A 13 7.54 -2.34 1.31
C GLU A 13 8.30 -1.61 2.41
N GLU A 14 9.57 -1.97 2.61
CA GLU A 14 10.38 -1.28 3.60
C GLU A 14 10.57 0.18 3.24
N LEU A 15 10.89 0.44 1.97
CA LEU A 15 11.08 1.81 1.50
C LEU A 15 9.79 2.60 1.56
N ALA A 16 8.67 1.97 1.22
CA ALA A 16 7.36 2.62 1.28
C ALA A 16 7.01 3.00 2.72
N ALA A 17 7.23 2.09 3.66
CA ALA A 17 6.91 2.37 5.06
C ALA A 17 7.76 3.52 5.59
N ALA A 18 9.04 3.54 5.24
CA ALA A 18 9.92 4.63 5.67
C ALA A 18 9.49 5.96 5.07
N TYR A 19 9.14 5.94 3.79
CA TYR A 19 8.66 7.14 3.11
C TYR A 19 7.41 7.69 3.76
N LEU A 20 6.45 6.81 4.04
CA LEU A 20 5.18 7.23 4.65
C LEU A 20 5.40 7.83 6.04
N ALA A 21 6.28 7.22 6.82
CA ALA A 21 6.58 7.71 8.16
C ALA A 21 7.17 9.12 8.09
N GLU A 22 8.07 9.36 7.14
CA GLU A 22 8.65 10.69 6.96
C GLU A 22 7.62 11.69 6.46
N ALA A 23 6.64 11.22 5.72
CA ALA A 23 5.59 12.09 5.20
C ALA A 23 4.50 12.39 6.24
N GLY A 24 4.66 11.87 7.45
CA GLY A 24 3.73 12.17 8.53
C GLY A 24 2.66 11.13 8.78
N TYR A 25 2.71 10.01 8.08
CA TYR A 25 1.79 8.91 8.31
C TYR A 25 2.26 8.09 9.50
N ARG A 26 1.32 7.62 10.31
CA ARG A 26 1.64 6.69 11.38
C ARG A 26 1.32 5.28 10.89
N ILE A 27 2.31 4.42 10.84
CA ILE A 27 2.11 3.04 10.40
C ILE A 27 1.39 2.29 11.53
N VAL A 28 0.22 1.77 11.24
CA VAL A 28 -0.58 1.04 12.21
C VAL A 28 -0.28 -0.45 12.15
N GLU A 29 -0.23 -0.97 10.92
CA GLU A 29 -0.06 -2.40 10.76
C GLU A 29 0.54 -2.66 9.37
N ARG A 30 1.36 -3.67 9.26
CA ARG A 30 1.93 -4.08 7.98
C ARG A 30 1.49 -5.50 7.67
N ASN A 31 1.25 -5.77 6.40
CA ASN A 31 0.89 -7.08 5.90
C ASN A 31 -0.34 -7.63 6.63
N TYR A 32 -1.39 -6.82 6.67
CA TYR A 32 -2.66 -7.27 7.24
C TYR A 32 -3.28 -8.32 6.34
N ARG A 33 -3.65 -9.45 6.90
CA ARG A 33 -4.21 -10.56 6.15
C ARG A 33 -5.55 -10.99 6.68
N CYS A 34 -6.42 -11.40 5.76
CA CYS A 34 -7.69 -11.99 6.10
C CYS A 34 -8.05 -12.98 5.00
N ILE A 35 -9.24 -13.57 5.09
CA ILE A 35 -9.64 -14.59 4.11
C ILE A 35 -9.73 -14.03 2.68
N PHE A 36 -9.85 -12.71 2.54
CA PHE A 36 -9.97 -12.09 1.21
C PHE A 36 -8.63 -11.72 0.60
N GLY A 37 -7.55 -11.72 1.40
CA GLY A 37 -6.23 -11.37 0.90
C GLY A 37 -5.48 -10.49 1.87
N GLU A 38 -4.58 -9.67 1.33
CA GLU A 38 -3.63 -8.91 2.13
C GLU A 38 -3.61 -7.45 1.71
N ILE A 39 -3.44 -6.57 2.70
CA ILE A 39 -3.14 -5.16 2.46
C ILE A 39 -1.72 -4.92 2.96
N ASP A 40 -0.90 -4.27 2.13
CA ASP A 40 0.52 -4.11 2.44
C ASP A 40 0.77 -3.26 3.68
N ILE A 41 0.09 -2.11 3.78
CA ILE A 41 0.29 -1.21 4.91
C ILE A 41 -1.05 -0.60 5.28
N VAL A 42 -1.35 -0.55 6.57
CA VAL A 42 -2.46 0.22 7.11
C VAL A 42 -1.83 1.34 7.93
N ALA A 43 -2.19 2.58 7.62
CA ALA A 43 -1.58 3.74 8.24
C ALA A 43 -2.65 4.75 8.62
N GLU A 44 -2.24 5.78 9.35
CA GLU A 44 -3.10 6.90 9.69
C GLU A 44 -2.45 8.20 9.29
N GLU A 45 -3.24 9.08 8.72
CA GLU A 45 -2.83 10.45 8.52
C GLU A 45 -3.89 11.31 9.20
N GLY A 46 -3.55 11.86 10.36
CA GLY A 46 -4.55 12.51 11.19
C GLY A 46 -5.60 11.50 11.59
N GLU A 47 -6.87 11.82 11.35
CA GLU A 47 -7.96 10.93 11.69
C GLU A 47 -8.34 9.98 10.57
N THR A 48 -7.70 10.12 9.41
CA THR A 48 -8.01 9.29 8.26
C THR A 48 -7.22 8.00 8.30
N LEU A 49 -7.92 6.88 8.14
CA LEU A 49 -7.28 5.59 8.03
C LEU A 49 -6.93 5.38 6.57
N VAL A 50 -5.70 4.96 6.29
CA VAL A 50 -5.19 4.87 4.93
C VAL A 50 -4.76 3.45 4.65
N PHE A 51 -5.36 2.85 3.64
CA PHE A 51 -4.99 1.51 3.19
C PHE A 51 -4.06 1.67 2.01
N VAL A 52 -2.86 1.14 2.12
CA VAL A 52 -1.79 1.43 1.16
C VAL A 52 -1.41 0.16 0.41
N GLU A 53 -1.40 0.26 -0.90
CA GLU A 53 -0.88 -0.78 -1.78
C GLU A 53 0.49 -0.35 -2.26
N VAL A 54 1.47 -1.23 -2.13
CA VAL A 54 2.84 -0.94 -2.54
C VAL A 54 3.14 -1.68 -3.83
N LYS A 55 3.61 -0.93 -4.83
CA LYS A 55 4.00 -1.50 -6.11
C LYS A 55 5.48 -1.25 -6.34
N SER A 56 6.24 -2.33 -6.46
CA SER A 56 7.68 -2.26 -6.64
C SER A 56 8.04 -2.68 -8.05
N ARG A 57 8.94 -1.92 -8.68
CA ARG A 57 9.41 -2.19 -10.03
C ARG A 57 10.90 -2.01 -10.09
N ARG A 58 11.55 -2.80 -10.93
CA ARG A 58 12.98 -2.63 -11.22
C ARG A 58 13.22 -1.98 -12.57
N SER A 59 12.15 -1.68 -13.30
CA SER A 59 12.24 -1.17 -14.66
C SER A 59 11.21 -0.08 -14.86
N GLU A 60 11.51 0.86 -15.72
CA GLU A 60 10.56 1.92 -16.08
C GLU A 60 9.55 1.48 -17.13
N ALA A 61 9.61 0.23 -17.54
CA ALA A 61 8.81 -0.26 -18.65
C ALA A 61 7.34 -0.48 -18.30
N TYR A 62 6.94 -0.31 -17.05
CA TYR A 62 5.61 -0.69 -16.59
C TYR A 62 4.60 0.46 -16.54
N GLY A 63 4.95 1.63 -17.07
CA GLY A 63 4.01 2.72 -17.21
C GLY A 63 3.66 3.42 -15.90
N ASP A 64 2.52 4.09 -15.92
CA ASP A 64 2.06 4.92 -14.82
C ASP A 64 1.72 4.07 -13.58
N PRO A 65 2.27 4.40 -12.41
CA PRO A 65 1.97 3.66 -11.18
C PRO A 65 0.48 3.59 -10.86
N GLN A 66 -0.29 4.62 -11.20
CA GLN A 66 -1.71 4.62 -10.93
C GLN A 66 -2.42 3.49 -11.66
N LEU A 67 -1.91 3.08 -12.81
CA LEU A 67 -2.50 2.02 -13.59
C LEU A 67 -2.11 0.63 -13.10
N ALA A 68 -1.23 0.56 -12.10
CA ALA A 68 -0.77 -0.72 -11.58
C ALA A 68 -1.84 -1.40 -10.73
N VAL A 69 -2.89 -0.67 -10.31
CA VAL A 69 -3.95 -1.23 -9.50
C VAL A 69 -5.23 -1.21 -10.32
N GLY A 70 -5.50 -2.29 -11.03
CA GLY A 70 -6.68 -2.40 -11.87
C GLY A 70 -7.96 -2.59 -11.06
N TYR A 71 -9.08 -2.57 -11.77
CA TYR A 71 -10.38 -2.59 -11.13
C TYR A 71 -10.60 -3.81 -10.26
N GLU A 72 -10.21 -4.99 -10.73
CA GLU A 72 -10.38 -6.22 -9.93
C GLU A 72 -9.56 -6.17 -8.66
N LYS A 73 -8.35 -5.64 -8.74
CA LYS A 73 -7.51 -5.49 -7.55
C LYS A 73 -8.12 -4.47 -6.60
N GLN A 74 -8.69 -3.38 -7.14
CA GLN A 74 -9.36 -2.38 -6.31
C GLN A 74 -10.52 -2.99 -5.55
N LYS A 75 -11.31 -3.83 -6.21
CA LYS A 75 -12.42 -4.51 -5.56
C LYS A 75 -11.92 -5.41 -4.44
N LYS A 76 -10.85 -6.14 -4.70
CA LYS A 76 -10.29 -7.05 -3.71
C LYS A 76 -9.78 -6.27 -2.50
N ILE A 77 -9.03 -5.20 -2.74
CA ILE A 77 -8.50 -4.38 -1.66
C ILE A 77 -9.63 -3.74 -0.87
N SER A 78 -10.68 -3.28 -1.57
CA SER A 78 -11.83 -2.69 -0.91
C SER A 78 -12.49 -3.69 0.04
N ARG A 79 -12.61 -4.94 -0.39
CA ARG A 79 -13.21 -5.97 0.45
C ARG A 79 -12.37 -6.24 1.70
N ILE A 80 -11.06 -6.27 1.54
CA ILE A 80 -10.16 -6.47 2.67
C ILE A 80 -10.27 -5.29 3.64
N ALA A 81 -10.33 -4.06 3.09
CA ALA A 81 -10.45 -2.87 3.91
C ALA A 81 -11.76 -2.87 4.70
N MET A 82 -12.86 -3.28 4.07
CA MET A 82 -14.14 -3.37 4.76
C MET A 82 -14.06 -4.38 5.89
N HIS A 83 -13.39 -5.50 5.65
CA HIS A 83 -13.21 -6.51 6.68
C HIS A 83 -12.40 -5.94 7.86
N TYR A 84 -11.35 -5.18 7.55
CA TYR A 84 -10.53 -4.55 8.58
C TYR A 84 -11.36 -3.59 9.43
N LEU A 85 -12.12 -2.72 8.76
CA LEU A 85 -12.94 -1.73 9.47
C LEU A 85 -13.98 -2.40 10.35
N GLU A 86 -14.56 -3.50 9.87
CA GLU A 86 -15.53 -4.25 10.63
C GLU A 86 -14.88 -4.91 11.85
N GLU A 87 -13.76 -5.58 11.62
CA GLU A 87 -13.05 -6.30 12.67
C GLU A 87 -12.58 -5.38 13.79
N LYS A 88 -12.07 -4.21 13.41
CA LYS A 88 -11.53 -3.25 14.37
C LYS A 88 -12.58 -2.28 14.88
N ARG A 89 -13.82 -2.40 14.41
CA ARG A 89 -14.94 -1.54 14.81
C ARG A 89 -14.66 -0.07 14.49
N LEU A 90 -14.16 0.18 13.26
CA LEU A 90 -13.78 1.50 12.82
C LEU A 90 -14.59 1.98 11.62
N ARG A 91 -15.81 1.48 11.46
CA ARG A 91 -16.61 1.77 10.26
C ARG A 91 -16.96 3.22 10.07
N ARG A 92 -16.97 4.02 11.13
CA ARG A 92 -17.30 5.43 11.02
C ARG A 92 -16.07 6.30 10.75
N ARG A 93 -14.92 5.70 10.74
CA ARG A 93 -13.69 6.44 10.57
C ARG A 93 -13.48 6.78 9.08
N PRO A 94 -13.05 8.01 8.76
CA PRO A 94 -12.70 8.32 7.37
C PRO A 94 -11.60 7.38 6.90
N ALA A 95 -11.71 6.92 5.68
CA ALA A 95 -10.74 5.99 5.14
C ALA A 95 -10.50 6.30 3.66
N ARG A 96 -9.29 6.02 3.20
CA ARG A 96 -8.96 6.19 1.80
C ARG A 96 -7.90 5.19 1.39
N PHE A 97 -7.69 5.09 0.09
CA PHE A 97 -6.72 4.17 -0.49
C PHE A 97 -5.60 4.95 -1.16
N ASP A 98 -4.37 4.66 -0.76
CA ASP A 98 -3.19 5.26 -1.37
C ASP A 98 -2.36 4.17 -2.03
N VAL A 99 -1.57 4.55 -3.02
CA VAL A 99 -0.63 3.65 -3.68
C VAL A 99 0.75 4.24 -3.53
N VAL A 100 1.71 3.43 -3.13
CA VAL A 100 3.10 3.83 -3.11
C VAL A 100 3.83 3.02 -4.18
N ALA A 101 4.39 3.72 -5.15
CA ALA A 101 5.16 3.11 -6.21
C ALA A 101 6.64 3.27 -5.90
N VAL A 102 7.35 2.15 -5.92
CA VAL A 102 8.79 2.16 -5.62
C VAL A 102 9.52 1.63 -6.84
N LYS A 103 10.43 2.45 -7.38
CA LYS A 103 11.32 2.02 -8.45
C LYS A 103 12.68 1.73 -7.87
N LEU A 104 13.14 0.50 -8.04
CA LEU A 104 14.45 0.09 -7.58
C LEU A 104 15.41 0.20 -8.76
N LEU A 105 16.33 1.12 -8.67
CA LEU A 105 17.27 1.44 -9.74
C LEU A 105 18.66 0.90 -9.37
N PRO A 106 19.55 0.73 -10.36
CA PRO A 106 20.91 0.25 -10.06
C PRO A 106 21.63 1.11 -9.05
N ALA A 107 21.39 2.43 -9.08
CA ALA A 107 22.10 3.37 -8.23
C ALA A 107 21.20 4.00 -7.17
N GLY A 108 20.11 3.33 -6.79
CA GLY A 108 19.25 3.89 -5.76
C GLY A 108 17.80 3.50 -5.95
N HIS A 109 16.91 4.39 -5.51
CA HIS A 109 15.49 4.10 -5.63
C HIS A 109 14.73 5.40 -5.76
N ARG A 110 13.47 5.29 -6.19
CA ARG A 110 12.56 6.42 -6.28
C ARG A 110 11.22 5.98 -5.73
N VAL A 111 10.61 6.82 -4.90
CA VAL A 111 9.32 6.53 -4.30
C VAL A 111 8.32 7.60 -4.72
N GLU A 112 7.14 7.16 -5.13
CA GLU A 112 6.08 8.07 -5.49
C GLU A 112 4.82 7.68 -4.73
N LEU A 113 4.22 8.65 -4.06
CA LEU A 113 2.99 8.44 -3.29
C LEU A 113 1.82 8.99 -4.08
N ILE A 114 0.87 8.14 -4.40
CA ILE A 114 -0.38 8.56 -5.05
C ILE A 114 -1.46 8.51 -3.98
N ARG A 115 -1.86 9.68 -3.52
CA ARG A 115 -2.86 9.79 -2.46
C ARG A 115 -4.24 9.65 -3.07
N ASN A 116 -5.12 8.98 -2.34
CA ASN A 116 -6.50 8.79 -2.77
C ASN A 116 -6.56 8.21 -4.20
N ALA A 117 -5.82 7.13 -4.39
CA ALA A 117 -5.60 6.57 -5.71
C ALA A 117 -6.88 5.99 -6.33
N PHE A 118 -7.78 5.50 -5.50
CA PHE A 118 -9.07 5.01 -5.97
C PHE A 118 -10.04 5.01 -4.79
N GLU A 119 -11.32 4.88 -5.11
CA GLU A 119 -12.36 4.89 -4.09
C GLU A 119 -12.83 3.48 -3.78
N LEU A 120 -13.48 3.35 -2.61
CA LEU A 120 -14.01 2.06 -2.20
C LEU A 120 -14.94 1.52 -3.27
N THR A 121 -14.66 0.33 -3.71
CA THR A 121 -15.43 -0.33 -4.76
C THR A 121 -16.22 -1.47 -4.14
N CYS A 122 -17.52 -1.24 -3.99
CA CYS A 122 -18.42 -2.26 -3.47
C CYS A 122 -19.13 -2.87 -4.66
N GLY A 123 -18.77 -4.06 -4.99
CA GLY A 123 -19.44 -4.52 -6.14
C GLY A 123 -19.83 -5.91 -6.13
#